data_86872cf758dd7b42da317076cf6ddad9
#
_entry.id   86872cf758dd7b42da317076cf6ddad9
#
_cell.length_a   1.000
_cell.length_b   1.000
_cell.length_c   1.000
_cell.angle_alpha   90.00
_cell.angle_beta   90.00
_cell.angle_gamma   90.00
#
_symmetry.space_group_name_H-M   'P 1'
#
loop_
_entity.id
_entity.type
_entity.pdbx_description
1 polymer ?
#
loop_
_entity_poly.entity_id
_entity_poly.type
_entity_poly.pdbx_seq_one_letter_code
_entity_poly.pdbx_strand_id
1 'polypeptide(L)'
;MTGTYLNQPETLVAGDRAQSVDVPGSEPPLFDAGTGALYQLLLASSEVSVADLASRSGLPISDVRAALSRLARHGLVRSGGGRPRLYAANDPAVVLGPRIHRLEADLERERHLLASSKELYAAGRSAHARNLLEIIPSKIDIVDRFLQCEATVRNEVLVFDCPPYILPPGDPRQEASENTLLARGVSVRSVYDKRCLDDPVAFAYMAEFSQAGEQIRLAGNVPIKLVIFDGSMAILPLGPDSGSDCAVIVRTSTVLTALTDLFERVWAEAVPFLLPGGAAAAADGAPSGRANGGAGASLAPDISFSDQLLSLLAAGLGDAAIGRLLRVSERTVGRHL
;
A
#
# COMPACT_ATOMS: atom_id res chain seq x y z
N MET A 1 -51.35 8.33 16.56
CA MET A 1 -51.19 9.41 15.55
C MET A 1 -50.13 8.97 14.58
N THR A 2 -50.64 8.48 13.47
CA THR A 2 -49.94 7.92 12.33
C THR A 2 -49.35 9.02 11.46
N GLY A 3 -48.05 8.94 11.14
CA GLY A 3 -47.39 9.81 10.19
C GLY A 3 -46.63 9.01 9.16
N THR A 4 -47.31 8.75 8.07
CA THR A 4 -46.83 8.07 6.85
C THR A 4 -45.89 9.02 6.11
N TYR A 5 -44.60 8.66 5.93
CA TYR A 5 -43.72 9.31 4.97
C TYR A 5 -43.76 8.56 3.64
N LEU A 6 -44.38 9.22 2.69
CA LEU A 6 -44.43 8.84 1.26
C LEU A 6 -43.02 8.99 0.66
N ASN A 7 -42.55 7.90 0.14
CA ASN A 7 -41.37 7.76 -0.69
C ASN A 7 -41.69 8.30 -2.09
N GLN A 8 -41.09 9.41 -2.50
CA GLN A 8 -41.13 9.88 -3.90
C GLN A 8 -39.95 9.29 -4.67
N PRO A 9 -40.15 8.76 -5.87
CA PRO A 9 -39.05 8.29 -6.70
C PRO A 9 -38.35 9.51 -7.33
N GLU A 10 -37.04 9.65 -7.05
CA GLU A 10 -36.17 10.60 -7.75
C GLU A 10 -36.10 10.21 -9.23
N THR A 11 -36.54 11.15 -10.05
CA THR A 11 -36.47 11.11 -11.51
C THR A 11 -34.98 11.15 -11.93
N LEU A 12 -34.46 10.04 -12.41
CA LEU A 12 -33.17 9.96 -13.08
C LEU A 12 -33.23 10.83 -14.34
N VAL A 13 -32.57 11.97 -14.29
CA VAL A 13 -32.33 12.83 -15.45
C VAL A 13 -31.37 12.10 -16.38
N ALA A 14 -31.92 11.54 -17.46
CA ALA A 14 -31.13 11.05 -18.59
C ALA A 14 -30.46 12.23 -19.28
N GLY A 15 -29.15 12.35 -19.13
CA GLY A 15 -28.40 13.45 -19.74
C GLY A 15 -26.90 13.29 -19.66
N ASP A 16 -26.39 12.06 -19.81
CA ASP A 16 -24.95 11.90 -20.04
C ASP A 16 -24.73 11.65 -21.55
N ARG A 17 -24.47 12.77 -22.26
CA ARG A 17 -23.89 12.73 -23.58
C ARG A 17 -22.49 12.16 -23.42
N ALA A 18 -22.33 10.89 -23.74
CA ALA A 18 -21.01 10.31 -23.97
C ALA A 18 -20.26 11.23 -24.92
N GLN A 19 -19.28 11.96 -24.39
CA GLN A 19 -18.33 12.70 -25.21
C GLN A 19 -17.60 11.66 -26.04
N SER A 20 -17.95 11.58 -27.33
CA SER A 20 -17.16 10.86 -28.30
C SER A 20 -15.76 11.45 -28.28
N VAL A 21 -14.80 10.67 -27.78
CA VAL A 21 -13.39 10.99 -27.92
C VAL A 21 -13.12 10.94 -29.42
N ASP A 22 -12.91 12.11 -30.02
CA ASP A 22 -12.44 12.23 -31.37
C ASP A 22 -11.06 11.57 -31.46
N VAL A 23 -11.03 10.37 -31.97
CA VAL A 23 -9.77 9.67 -32.28
C VAL A 23 -9.22 10.28 -33.57
N PRO A 24 -8.13 11.05 -33.52
CA PRO A 24 -7.57 11.64 -34.73
C PRO A 24 -7.11 10.52 -35.66
N GLY A 25 -7.74 10.43 -36.84
CA GLY A 25 -7.40 9.45 -37.85
C GLY A 25 -8.50 8.49 -38.27
N SER A 26 -9.70 8.55 -37.70
CA SER A 26 -10.82 7.77 -38.23
C SER A 26 -11.29 8.35 -39.55
N GLU A 27 -11.03 7.64 -40.67
CA GLU A 27 -11.70 7.95 -41.93
C GLU A 27 -13.21 7.98 -41.73
N PRO A 28 -13.92 8.96 -42.28
CA PRO A 28 -15.38 9.01 -42.19
C PRO A 28 -15.99 7.70 -42.73
N PRO A 29 -17.12 7.24 -42.18
CA PRO A 29 -17.73 5.98 -42.61
C PRO A 29 -17.95 5.99 -44.11
N LEU A 30 -17.59 4.91 -44.78
CA LEU A 30 -17.68 4.73 -46.23
C LEU A 30 -19.11 4.92 -46.76
N PHE A 31 -20.08 4.55 -45.94
CA PHE A 31 -21.51 4.63 -46.22
C PHE A 31 -22.20 5.47 -45.13
N ASP A 32 -22.77 6.60 -45.55
CA ASP A 32 -23.92 7.18 -44.87
C ASP A 32 -25.20 6.53 -45.35
N ALA A 33 -26.33 6.78 -44.66
CA ALA A 33 -27.58 6.13 -44.95
C ALA A 33 -28.03 6.30 -46.44
N GLY A 34 -27.81 7.49 -47.02
CA GLY A 34 -28.16 7.79 -48.41
C GLY A 34 -27.20 7.13 -49.40
N THR A 35 -25.91 7.16 -49.15
CA THR A 35 -24.90 6.53 -50.04
C THR A 35 -25.03 5.02 -50.00
N GLY A 36 -25.36 4.39 -48.86
CA GLY A 36 -25.57 2.94 -48.73
C GLY A 36 -26.77 2.48 -49.54
N ALA A 37 -27.92 3.16 -49.43
CA ALA A 37 -29.11 2.82 -50.19
C ALA A 37 -28.89 2.95 -51.72
N LEU A 38 -28.20 4.01 -52.13
CA LEU A 38 -27.88 4.24 -53.54
C LEU A 38 -26.91 3.17 -54.09
N TYR A 39 -25.97 2.68 -53.30
CA TYR A 39 -25.08 1.59 -53.67
C TYR A 39 -25.80 0.26 -53.80
N GLN A 40 -26.81 -0.03 -52.98
CA GLN A 40 -27.64 -1.22 -53.11
C GLN A 40 -28.45 -1.19 -54.39
N LEU A 41 -28.97 -0.02 -54.79
CA LEU A 41 -29.65 0.11 -56.11
C LEU A 41 -28.71 -0.12 -57.31
N LEU A 42 -27.43 0.28 -57.21
CA LEU A 42 -26.42 0.02 -58.20
C LEU A 42 -26.06 -1.46 -58.29
N LEU A 43 -25.93 -2.15 -57.15
CA LEU A 43 -25.65 -3.58 -57.11
C LEU A 43 -26.77 -4.42 -57.77
N ALA A 44 -28.02 -3.96 -57.65
CA ALA A 44 -29.17 -4.62 -58.28
C ALA A 44 -29.34 -4.30 -59.79
N SER A 45 -28.42 -3.49 -60.37
CA SER A 45 -28.52 -3.00 -61.73
C SER A 45 -27.24 -3.21 -62.50
N SER A 46 -27.29 -3.55 -63.80
CA SER A 46 -26.09 -3.75 -64.63
C SER A 46 -25.42 -2.43 -64.95
N GLU A 47 -26.16 -1.46 -65.43
CA GLU A 47 -25.70 -0.09 -65.77
C GLU A 47 -26.86 0.87 -65.58
N VAL A 48 -26.66 2.01 -64.91
CA VAL A 48 -27.70 2.97 -64.59
C VAL A 48 -27.25 4.39 -64.81
N SER A 49 -28.15 5.26 -65.32
CA SER A 49 -27.88 6.69 -65.45
C SER A 49 -28.15 7.44 -64.12
N VAL A 50 -27.58 8.64 -64.01
CA VAL A 50 -27.84 9.50 -62.82
C VAL A 50 -29.31 9.83 -62.68
N ALA A 51 -30.03 10.02 -63.78
CA ALA A 51 -31.45 10.36 -63.79
C ALA A 51 -32.31 9.17 -63.28
N ASP A 52 -32.00 7.96 -63.69
CA ASP A 52 -32.70 6.76 -63.24
C ASP A 52 -32.47 6.46 -61.76
N LEU A 53 -31.20 6.68 -61.31
CA LEU A 53 -30.88 6.54 -59.88
C LEU A 53 -31.62 7.58 -59.01
N ALA A 54 -31.69 8.85 -59.46
CA ALA A 54 -32.43 9.90 -58.77
C ALA A 54 -33.91 9.56 -58.68
N SER A 55 -34.50 9.10 -59.78
CA SER A 55 -35.90 8.68 -59.83
C SER A 55 -36.21 7.51 -58.90
N ARG A 56 -35.32 6.50 -58.83
CA ARG A 56 -35.52 5.28 -58.03
C ARG A 56 -35.19 5.49 -56.55
N SER A 57 -34.25 6.38 -56.22
CA SER A 57 -33.87 6.67 -54.84
C SER A 57 -34.67 7.80 -54.18
N GLY A 58 -35.36 8.61 -55.00
CA GLY A 58 -36.06 9.80 -54.52
C GLY A 58 -35.10 10.95 -54.10
N LEU A 59 -33.81 10.81 -54.38
CA LEU A 59 -32.80 11.82 -54.01
C LEU A 59 -32.64 12.86 -55.09
N PRO A 60 -32.26 14.11 -54.74
CA PRO A 60 -31.87 15.16 -55.69
C PRO A 60 -30.68 14.69 -56.54
N ILE A 61 -30.67 15.12 -57.80
CA ILE A 61 -29.59 14.76 -58.74
C ILE A 61 -28.17 15.19 -58.21
N SER A 62 -28.10 16.30 -57.49
CA SER A 62 -26.91 16.78 -56.81
C SER A 62 -26.33 15.76 -55.85
N ASP A 63 -27.19 15.17 -55.03
CA ASP A 63 -26.82 14.23 -53.96
C ASP A 63 -26.44 12.87 -54.50
N VAL A 64 -27.16 12.42 -55.58
CA VAL A 64 -26.79 11.22 -56.36
C VAL A 64 -25.39 11.37 -56.94
N ARG A 65 -25.07 12.52 -57.54
CA ARG A 65 -23.72 12.80 -58.09
C ARG A 65 -22.63 12.83 -57.02
N ALA A 66 -22.92 13.43 -55.88
CA ALA A 66 -21.99 13.46 -54.75
C ALA A 66 -21.72 12.05 -54.19
N ALA A 67 -22.77 11.24 -54.02
CA ALA A 67 -22.67 9.85 -53.58
C ALA A 67 -21.89 8.99 -54.59
N LEU A 68 -22.19 9.09 -55.89
CA LEU A 68 -21.43 8.40 -56.94
C LEU A 68 -19.95 8.79 -56.99
N SER A 69 -19.66 10.07 -56.78
CA SER A 69 -18.25 10.54 -56.70
C SER A 69 -17.53 9.96 -55.49
N ARG A 70 -18.22 9.81 -54.33
CA ARG A 70 -17.66 9.12 -53.14
C ARG A 70 -17.39 7.65 -53.44
N LEU A 71 -18.41 6.93 -53.93
CA LEU A 71 -18.29 5.51 -54.28
C LEU A 71 -17.18 5.25 -55.28
N ALA A 72 -17.05 6.11 -56.31
CA ALA A 72 -15.98 6.01 -57.33
C ALA A 72 -14.59 6.24 -56.74
N ARG A 73 -14.42 7.20 -55.81
CA ARG A 73 -13.12 7.38 -55.16
C ARG A 73 -12.67 6.16 -54.36
N HIS A 74 -13.61 5.39 -53.86
CA HIS A 74 -13.32 4.13 -53.15
C HIS A 74 -13.34 2.91 -54.07
N GLY A 75 -13.45 3.10 -55.40
CA GLY A 75 -13.43 2.01 -56.35
C GLY A 75 -14.69 1.14 -56.42
N LEU A 76 -15.74 1.52 -55.67
CA LEU A 76 -16.97 0.73 -55.58
C LEU A 76 -17.86 0.86 -56.82
N VAL A 77 -17.69 1.93 -57.59
CA VAL A 77 -18.44 2.24 -58.81
C VAL A 77 -17.51 2.62 -59.92
N ARG A 78 -17.77 2.11 -61.12
CA ARG A 78 -17.15 2.52 -62.38
C ARG A 78 -18.13 3.31 -63.22
N SER A 79 -17.63 4.19 -64.05
CA SER A 79 -18.42 4.92 -65.08
C SER A 79 -18.01 4.52 -66.47
N GLY A 80 -19.01 4.23 -67.31
CA GLY A 80 -18.80 4.01 -68.72
C GLY A 80 -18.66 5.31 -69.52
N GLY A 81 -18.10 5.21 -70.74
CA GLY A 81 -18.12 6.29 -71.73
C GLY A 81 -19.51 6.38 -72.36
N GLY A 82 -19.96 7.61 -72.73
CA GLY A 82 -21.19 7.77 -73.44
C GLY A 82 -22.00 9.00 -72.95
N ARG A 83 -23.09 9.30 -73.68
CA ARG A 83 -24.09 10.33 -73.27
C ARG A 83 -25.46 9.70 -73.42
N PRO A 84 -26.21 9.46 -72.30
CA PRO A 84 -25.84 9.76 -70.89
C PRO A 84 -24.74 8.86 -70.35
N ARG A 85 -23.98 9.36 -69.34
CA ARG A 85 -22.94 8.58 -68.63
C ARG A 85 -23.64 7.52 -67.77
N LEU A 86 -23.27 6.25 -67.95
CA LEU A 86 -23.78 5.12 -67.17
C LEU A 86 -22.79 4.75 -66.06
N TYR A 87 -23.32 4.26 -64.96
CA TYR A 87 -22.60 3.82 -63.76
C TYR A 87 -22.93 2.36 -63.45
N ALA A 88 -21.91 1.60 -63.07
CA ALA A 88 -22.08 0.21 -62.62
C ALA A 88 -21.30 -0.05 -61.35
N ALA A 89 -21.79 -0.88 -60.49
CA ALA A 89 -21.03 -1.32 -59.31
C ALA A 89 -19.86 -2.24 -59.72
N ASN A 90 -18.74 -2.11 -59.03
CA ASN A 90 -17.67 -3.10 -59.05
C ASN A 90 -18.00 -4.21 -58.05
N ASP A 91 -17.35 -5.39 -58.18
CA ASP A 91 -17.51 -6.48 -57.24
C ASP A 91 -17.14 -6.04 -55.80
N PRO A 92 -18.06 -6.07 -54.87
CA PRO A 92 -17.82 -5.66 -53.49
C PRO A 92 -16.72 -6.46 -52.83
N ALA A 93 -16.58 -7.75 -53.12
CA ALA A 93 -15.54 -8.60 -52.52
C ALA A 93 -14.14 -8.17 -52.89
N VAL A 94 -13.98 -7.75 -54.15
CA VAL A 94 -12.67 -7.27 -54.65
C VAL A 94 -12.28 -5.94 -54.09
N VAL A 95 -13.27 -5.05 -53.84
CA VAL A 95 -13.01 -3.68 -53.34
C VAL A 95 -12.99 -3.60 -51.81
N LEU A 96 -13.93 -4.24 -51.16
CA LEU A 96 -14.08 -4.17 -49.67
C LEU A 96 -13.21 -5.21 -48.96
N GLY A 97 -12.95 -6.38 -49.58
CA GLY A 97 -12.19 -7.46 -48.93
C GLY A 97 -10.84 -7.00 -48.39
N PRO A 98 -9.96 -6.40 -49.20
CA PRO A 98 -8.66 -5.91 -48.77
C PRO A 98 -8.76 -4.85 -47.64
N ARG A 99 -9.82 -4.04 -47.65
CA ARG A 99 -10.06 -3.04 -46.57
C ARG A 99 -10.45 -3.70 -45.28
N ILE A 100 -11.34 -4.69 -45.32
CA ILE A 100 -11.77 -5.47 -44.17
C ILE A 100 -10.56 -6.17 -43.54
N HIS A 101 -9.77 -6.89 -44.33
CA HIS A 101 -8.55 -7.55 -43.83
C HIS A 101 -7.56 -6.59 -43.18
N ARG A 102 -7.42 -5.38 -43.74
CA ARG A 102 -6.56 -4.35 -43.11
C ARG A 102 -7.10 -3.91 -41.76
N LEU A 103 -8.40 -3.64 -41.65
CA LEU A 103 -9.04 -3.25 -40.40
C LEU A 103 -8.96 -4.36 -39.35
N GLU A 104 -9.13 -5.62 -39.76
CA GLU A 104 -8.97 -6.78 -38.87
C GLU A 104 -7.54 -6.89 -38.31
N ALA A 105 -6.54 -6.72 -39.21
CA ALA A 105 -5.12 -6.74 -38.82
C ALA A 105 -4.78 -5.55 -37.87
N ASP A 106 -5.34 -4.38 -38.11
CA ASP A 106 -5.18 -3.21 -37.25
C ASP A 106 -5.79 -3.46 -35.88
N LEU A 107 -7.01 -3.97 -35.83
CA LEU A 107 -7.71 -4.32 -34.60
C LEU A 107 -6.94 -5.36 -33.78
N GLU A 108 -6.35 -6.36 -34.44
CA GLU A 108 -5.58 -7.39 -33.76
C GLU A 108 -4.28 -6.81 -33.17
N ARG A 109 -3.63 -5.89 -33.88
CA ARG A 109 -2.47 -5.16 -33.33
C ARG A 109 -2.82 -4.33 -32.10
N GLU A 110 -3.94 -3.62 -32.12
CA GLU A 110 -4.42 -2.85 -30.98
C GLU A 110 -4.78 -3.75 -29.77
N ARG A 111 -5.37 -4.94 -30.03
CA ARG A 111 -5.64 -5.93 -28.98
C ARG A 111 -4.36 -6.44 -28.32
N HIS A 112 -3.33 -6.75 -29.11
CA HIS A 112 -2.03 -7.16 -28.60
C HIS A 112 -1.36 -6.06 -27.76
N LEU A 113 -1.40 -4.83 -28.24
CA LEU A 113 -0.88 -3.67 -27.51
C LEU A 113 -1.61 -3.48 -26.18
N LEU A 114 -2.93 -3.60 -26.17
CA LEU A 114 -3.73 -3.50 -24.94
C LEU A 114 -3.37 -4.61 -23.94
N ALA A 115 -3.22 -5.86 -24.40
CA ALA A 115 -2.86 -6.97 -23.54
C ALA A 115 -1.50 -6.76 -22.88
N SER A 116 -0.46 -6.45 -23.67
CA SER A 116 0.89 -6.20 -23.15
C SER A 116 0.96 -4.98 -22.23
N SER A 117 0.21 -3.92 -22.57
CA SER A 117 0.14 -2.71 -21.71
C SER A 117 -0.54 -2.99 -20.36
N LYS A 118 -1.59 -3.84 -20.33
CA LYS A 118 -2.23 -4.27 -19.07
C LYS A 118 -1.26 -5.06 -18.20
N GLU A 119 -0.48 -5.96 -18.77
CA GLU A 119 0.52 -6.75 -18.03
C GLU A 119 1.59 -5.85 -17.43
N LEU A 120 2.15 -4.92 -18.19
CA LEU A 120 3.14 -3.96 -17.72
C LEU A 120 2.58 -3.04 -16.64
N TYR A 121 1.34 -2.58 -16.79
CA TYR A 121 0.66 -1.76 -15.80
C TYR A 121 0.43 -2.52 -14.48
N ALA A 122 -0.03 -3.77 -14.56
CA ALA A 122 -0.21 -4.64 -13.39
C ALA A 122 1.12 -4.97 -12.71
N ALA A 123 2.18 -5.26 -13.49
CA ALA A 123 3.53 -5.52 -12.98
C ALA A 123 4.11 -4.28 -12.27
N GLY A 124 3.94 -3.09 -12.84
CA GLY A 124 4.40 -1.83 -12.25
C GLY A 124 3.72 -1.53 -10.90
N ARG A 125 2.41 -1.72 -10.80
CA ARG A 125 1.67 -1.55 -9.53
C ARG A 125 2.03 -2.60 -8.49
N SER A 126 2.20 -3.86 -8.93
CA SER A 126 2.63 -4.94 -8.02
C SER A 126 4.06 -4.75 -7.52
N ALA A 127 4.96 -4.22 -8.35
CA ALA A 127 6.32 -3.88 -7.93
C ALA A 127 6.32 -2.76 -6.89
N HIS A 128 5.48 -1.74 -7.05
CA HIS A 128 5.35 -0.66 -6.06
C HIS A 128 4.80 -1.17 -4.72
N ALA A 129 3.76 -2.01 -4.74
CA ALA A 129 3.22 -2.62 -3.52
C ALA A 129 4.23 -3.58 -2.87
N ARG A 130 4.98 -4.37 -3.65
CA ARG A 130 6.06 -5.26 -3.14
C ARG A 130 7.21 -4.47 -2.51
N ASN A 131 7.46 -3.26 -2.97
CA ASN A 131 8.48 -2.40 -2.36
C ASN A 131 8.04 -1.84 -1.00
N LEU A 132 6.73 -1.74 -0.73
CA LEU A 132 6.20 -1.26 0.55
C LEU A 132 6.03 -2.38 1.57
N LEU A 133 5.67 -3.58 1.12
CA LEU A 133 5.41 -4.77 1.94
C LEU A 133 6.17 -5.97 1.36
N GLU A 134 7.00 -6.60 2.18
CA GLU A 134 7.76 -7.80 1.85
C GLU A 134 7.42 -8.90 2.85
N ILE A 135 6.98 -10.07 2.37
CA ILE A 135 6.70 -11.21 3.25
C ILE A 135 7.96 -12.06 3.40
N ILE A 136 8.31 -12.36 4.64
CA ILE A 136 9.40 -13.29 4.99
C ILE A 136 8.76 -14.63 5.37
N PRO A 137 8.98 -15.70 4.60
CA PRO A 137 8.21 -16.92 4.72
C PRO A 137 8.73 -17.93 5.76
N SER A 138 9.88 -17.68 6.41
CA SER A 138 10.46 -18.62 7.35
C SER A 138 11.07 -17.94 8.57
N LYS A 139 11.11 -18.65 9.70
CA LYS A 139 11.73 -18.17 10.94
C LYS A 139 13.23 -17.88 10.77
N ILE A 140 13.95 -18.68 9.98
CA ILE A 140 15.38 -18.48 9.71
C ILE A 140 15.58 -17.16 8.97
N ASP A 141 14.80 -16.91 7.93
CA ASP A 141 14.88 -15.69 7.16
C ASP A 141 14.50 -14.44 7.99
N ILE A 142 13.56 -14.60 8.94
CA ILE A 142 13.19 -13.52 9.88
C ILE A 142 14.39 -13.14 10.74
N VAL A 143 15.05 -14.12 11.33
CA VAL A 143 16.24 -13.91 12.18
C VAL A 143 17.36 -13.26 11.37
N ASP A 144 17.68 -13.79 10.20
CA ASP A 144 18.74 -13.25 9.34
C ASP A 144 18.44 -11.80 8.92
N ARG A 145 17.19 -11.52 8.56
CA ARG A 145 16.77 -10.16 8.19
C ARG A 145 16.80 -9.19 9.38
N PHE A 146 16.38 -9.65 10.55
CA PHE A 146 16.45 -8.85 11.78
C PHE A 146 17.89 -8.47 12.10
N LEU A 147 18.82 -9.42 12.15
CA LEU A 147 20.24 -9.15 12.42
C LEU A 147 20.89 -8.26 11.35
N GLN A 148 20.52 -8.41 10.07
CA GLN A 148 20.96 -7.50 9.01
C GLN A 148 20.48 -6.06 9.23
N CYS A 149 19.24 -5.89 9.69
CA CYS A 149 18.69 -4.56 9.98
C CYS A 149 19.40 -3.91 11.15
N GLU A 150 19.65 -4.65 12.24
CA GLU A 150 20.43 -4.17 13.37
C GLU A 150 21.85 -3.77 12.98
N ALA A 151 22.51 -4.54 12.10
CA ALA A 151 23.84 -4.20 11.60
C ALA A 151 23.88 -2.89 10.80
N THR A 152 22.79 -2.46 10.20
CA THR A 152 22.72 -1.31 9.29
C THR A 152 22.03 -0.08 9.87
N VAL A 153 21.21 -0.22 10.92
CA VAL A 153 20.53 0.89 11.59
C VAL A 153 21.51 1.92 12.15
N ARG A 154 21.13 3.20 12.16
CA ARG A 154 22.05 4.31 12.49
C ARG A 154 21.61 5.15 13.67
N ASN A 155 20.31 5.34 13.84
CA ASN A 155 19.79 6.32 14.79
C ASN A 155 19.02 5.67 15.93
N GLU A 156 17.96 4.89 15.61
CA GLU A 156 17.08 4.33 16.62
C GLU A 156 16.50 2.97 16.24
N VAL A 157 16.22 2.18 17.27
CA VAL A 157 15.41 0.96 17.20
C VAL A 157 14.28 1.05 18.23
N LEU A 158 13.04 0.81 17.79
CA LEU A 158 11.84 0.77 18.64
C LEU A 158 11.35 -0.66 18.68
N VAL A 159 11.19 -1.22 19.87
CA VAL A 159 10.86 -2.64 20.07
C VAL A 159 9.60 -2.80 20.91
N PHE A 160 8.65 -3.57 20.40
CA PHE A 160 7.63 -4.22 21.20
C PHE A 160 7.96 -5.70 21.34
N ASP A 161 8.25 -6.15 22.54
CA ASP A 161 8.60 -7.54 22.80
C ASP A 161 7.67 -8.24 23.78
N CYS A 162 7.29 -9.46 23.43
CA CYS A 162 6.43 -10.33 24.20
C CYS A 162 6.65 -11.79 23.82
N PRO A 163 6.47 -12.74 24.76
CA PRO A 163 6.50 -14.16 24.41
C PRO A 163 5.29 -14.55 23.52
N PRO A 164 5.44 -15.59 22.65
CA PRO A 164 6.63 -16.38 22.44
C PRO A 164 7.69 -15.65 21.60
N TYR A 165 8.97 -16.00 21.80
CA TYR A 165 10.08 -15.33 21.14
C TYR A 165 10.46 -15.97 19.81
N ILE A 166 10.81 -15.16 18.83
CA ILE A 166 11.45 -15.61 17.57
C ILE A 166 12.91 -15.95 17.84
N LEU A 167 13.64 -15.02 18.46
CA LEU A 167 14.92 -15.27 19.11
C LEU A 167 14.68 -15.26 20.61
N PRO A 168 15.02 -16.35 21.33
CA PRO A 168 14.85 -16.36 22.77
C PRO A 168 15.85 -15.41 23.45
N PRO A 169 15.48 -14.78 24.57
CA PRO A 169 16.42 -14.04 25.41
C PRO A 169 17.64 -14.94 25.75
N GLY A 170 18.84 -14.38 25.67
CA GLY A 170 20.08 -15.15 25.87
C GLY A 170 20.58 -15.87 24.60
N ASP A 171 19.99 -15.65 23.42
CA ASP A 171 20.59 -16.12 22.15
C ASP A 171 21.87 -15.30 21.87
N PRO A 172 23.05 -15.94 21.74
CA PRO A 172 24.31 -15.22 21.60
C PRO A 172 24.40 -14.29 20.40
N ARG A 173 23.61 -14.59 19.33
CA ARG A 173 23.58 -13.74 18.12
C ARG A 173 22.88 -12.42 18.42
N GLN A 174 21.76 -12.47 19.14
CA GLN A 174 21.02 -11.28 19.54
C GLN A 174 21.84 -10.44 20.52
N GLU A 175 22.42 -11.06 21.56
CA GLU A 175 23.26 -10.35 22.53
C GLU A 175 24.44 -9.64 21.87
N ALA A 176 25.14 -10.30 20.94
CA ALA A 176 26.24 -9.71 20.21
C ALA A 176 25.82 -8.54 19.31
N SER A 177 24.66 -8.68 18.67
CA SER A 177 24.11 -7.65 17.80
C SER A 177 23.69 -6.41 18.59
N GLU A 178 22.97 -6.60 19.69
CA GLU A 178 22.48 -5.53 20.54
C GLU A 178 23.60 -4.78 21.27
N ASN A 179 24.59 -5.49 21.79
CA ASN A 179 25.81 -4.88 22.31
C ASN A 179 26.52 -4.00 21.26
N THR A 180 26.55 -4.46 20.01
CA THR A 180 27.12 -3.70 18.89
C THR A 180 26.30 -2.44 18.60
N LEU A 181 24.96 -2.51 18.64
CA LEU A 181 24.07 -1.37 18.47
C LEU A 181 24.34 -0.29 19.52
N LEU A 182 24.33 -0.67 20.78
CA LEU A 182 24.54 0.24 21.91
C LEU A 182 25.96 0.86 21.88
N ALA A 183 26.99 0.07 21.53
CA ALA A 183 28.36 0.56 21.36
C ALA A 183 28.49 1.58 20.22
N ARG A 184 27.61 1.51 19.18
CA ARG A 184 27.55 2.50 18.10
C ARG A 184 26.78 3.76 18.48
N GLY A 185 26.15 3.80 19.65
CA GLY A 185 25.35 4.91 20.12
C GLY A 185 23.95 4.98 19.50
N VAL A 186 23.45 3.87 18.96
CA VAL A 186 22.08 3.76 18.49
C VAL A 186 21.13 3.80 19.68
N SER A 187 20.08 4.62 19.61
CA SER A 187 19.06 4.69 20.64
C SER A 187 18.15 3.45 20.54
N VAL A 188 18.11 2.65 21.60
CA VAL A 188 17.21 1.47 21.67
C VAL A 188 16.14 1.75 22.71
N ARG A 189 14.87 1.73 22.29
CA ARG A 189 13.70 1.90 23.15
C ARG A 189 12.80 0.66 23.06
N SER A 190 12.65 -0.05 24.17
CA SER A 190 11.90 -1.31 24.20
C SER A 190 10.75 -1.28 25.20
N VAL A 191 9.58 -1.72 24.77
CA VAL A 191 8.44 -1.99 25.65
C VAL A 191 8.27 -3.50 25.72
N TYR A 192 8.50 -4.05 26.89
CA TYR A 192 8.28 -5.46 27.19
C TYR A 192 6.92 -5.70 27.82
N ASP A 193 6.29 -6.80 27.40
CA ASP A 193 5.10 -7.30 28.09
C ASP A 193 5.47 -7.76 29.52
N LYS A 194 4.64 -7.48 30.49
CA LYS A 194 4.88 -7.92 31.90
C LYS A 194 5.15 -9.41 32.05
N ARG A 195 4.63 -10.25 31.16
CA ARG A 195 4.88 -11.71 31.14
C ARG A 195 6.34 -12.06 30.97
N CYS A 196 7.15 -11.16 30.40
CA CYS A 196 8.60 -11.33 30.30
C CYS A 196 9.28 -11.39 31.68
N LEU A 197 8.69 -10.81 32.72
CA LEU A 197 9.22 -10.84 34.08
C LEU A 197 9.09 -12.19 34.77
N ASP A 198 8.21 -13.08 34.27
CA ASP A 198 8.03 -14.42 34.80
C ASP A 198 9.11 -15.38 34.32
N ASP A 199 9.82 -15.00 33.25
CA ASP A 199 10.98 -15.73 32.70
C ASP A 199 12.29 -15.16 33.32
N PRO A 200 13.03 -15.92 34.14
CA PRO A 200 14.27 -15.45 34.72
C PRO A 200 15.36 -15.06 33.68
N VAL A 201 15.36 -15.73 32.52
CA VAL A 201 16.34 -15.45 31.44
C VAL A 201 15.98 -14.12 30.78
N ALA A 202 14.72 -13.90 30.47
CA ALA A 202 14.24 -12.62 29.92
C ALA A 202 14.48 -11.46 30.91
N PHE A 203 14.25 -11.70 32.21
CA PHE A 203 14.54 -10.70 33.23
C PHE A 203 16.03 -10.34 33.30
N ALA A 204 16.92 -11.34 33.29
CA ALA A 204 18.37 -11.12 33.33
C ALA A 204 18.82 -10.34 32.09
N TYR A 205 18.31 -10.69 30.92
CA TYR A 205 18.55 -10.00 29.65
C TYR A 205 18.15 -8.53 29.74
N MET A 206 16.91 -8.22 30.12
CA MET A 206 16.46 -6.84 30.30
C MET A 206 17.33 -6.07 31.29
N ALA A 207 17.76 -6.72 32.38
CA ALA A 207 18.60 -6.08 33.40
C ALA A 207 19.98 -5.72 32.85
N GLU A 208 20.60 -6.59 32.06
CA GLU A 208 21.89 -6.39 31.41
C GLU A 208 21.82 -5.21 30.41
N PHE A 209 20.87 -5.25 29.48
CA PHE A 209 20.76 -4.25 28.41
C PHE A 209 20.29 -2.88 28.92
N SER A 210 19.45 -2.87 29.95
CA SER A 210 19.14 -1.60 30.67
C SER A 210 20.39 -0.95 31.25
N GLN A 211 21.32 -1.74 31.81
CA GLN A 211 22.60 -1.20 32.31
C GLN A 211 23.53 -0.77 31.15
N ALA A 212 23.45 -1.42 30.01
CA ALA A 212 24.20 -1.07 28.82
C ALA A 212 23.66 0.18 28.07
N GLY A 213 22.50 0.70 28.46
CA GLY A 213 21.96 1.95 27.93
C GLY A 213 20.67 1.82 27.13
N GLU A 214 20.10 0.62 27.00
CA GLU A 214 18.76 0.43 26.44
C GLU A 214 17.71 1.05 27.36
N GLN A 215 16.78 1.81 26.76
CA GLN A 215 15.64 2.38 27.47
C GLN A 215 14.50 1.36 27.50
N ILE A 216 14.28 0.76 28.65
CA ILE A 216 13.27 -0.30 28.79
C ILE A 216 12.07 0.22 29.58
N ARG A 217 10.87 -0.08 29.08
CA ARG A 217 9.60 0.12 29.79
C ARG A 217 8.78 -1.18 29.80
N LEU A 218 7.87 -1.28 30.77
CA LEU A 218 6.99 -2.44 30.95
C LEU A 218 5.54 -2.02 30.71
N ALA A 219 4.82 -2.81 29.94
CA ALA A 219 3.39 -2.64 29.71
C ALA A 219 2.62 -3.87 30.23
N GLY A 220 1.40 -3.64 30.70
CA GLY A 220 0.50 -4.72 31.12
C GLY A 220 0.13 -5.67 29.97
N ASN A 221 0.09 -5.15 28.75
CA ASN A 221 -0.12 -5.88 27.51
C ASN A 221 0.56 -5.15 26.37
N VAL A 222 1.40 -5.85 25.62
CA VAL A 222 1.98 -5.35 24.37
C VAL A 222 1.07 -5.79 23.23
N PRO A 223 0.54 -4.84 22.42
CA PRO A 223 -0.53 -5.15 21.47
C PRO A 223 -0.09 -6.03 20.30
N ILE A 224 1.19 -5.95 19.91
CA ILE A 224 1.78 -6.68 18.79
C ILE A 224 3.29 -6.77 18.97
N LYS A 225 3.91 -7.86 18.54
CA LYS A 225 5.39 -7.91 18.41
C LYS A 225 5.81 -7.09 17.21
N LEU A 226 6.76 -6.15 17.40
CA LEU A 226 7.14 -5.17 16.39
C LEU A 226 8.56 -4.70 16.63
N VAL A 227 9.33 -4.55 15.57
CA VAL A 227 10.61 -3.82 15.62
C VAL A 227 10.64 -2.80 14.51
N ILE A 228 10.93 -1.54 14.83
CA ILE A 228 11.05 -0.44 13.86
C ILE A 228 12.50 0.04 13.85
N PHE A 229 13.08 0.19 12.67
CA PHE A 229 14.46 0.62 12.44
C PHE A 229 14.48 1.98 11.75
N ASP A 230 15.11 2.98 12.38
CA ASP A 230 15.29 4.36 11.87
C ASP A 230 13.99 5.01 11.36
N GLY A 231 12.79 4.62 11.86
CA GLY A 231 11.52 5.11 11.36
C GLY A 231 11.26 4.86 9.86
N SER A 232 12.07 4.00 9.22
CA SER A 232 12.03 3.75 7.78
C SER A 232 11.56 2.35 7.41
N MET A 233 11.61 1.41 8.35
CA MET A 233 11.24 0.02 8.14
C MET A 233 10.80 -0.63 9.46
N ALA A 234 9.78 -1.49 9.37
CA ALA A 234 9.35 -2.33 10.50
C ALA A 234 9.31 -3.80 10.11
N ILE A 235 9.59 -4.67 11.08
CA ILE A 235 9.39 -6.12 10.99
C ILE A 235 8.33 -6.50 12.03
N LEU A 236 7.32 -7.24 11.59
CA LEU A 236 6.28 -7.77 12.48
C LEU A 236 5.83 -9.18 12.04
N PRO A 237 5.56 -10.11 12.98
CA PRO A 237 5.06 -11.44 12.64
C PRO A 237 3.64 -11.37 12.10
N LEU A 238 3.30 -12.32 11.21
CA LEU A 238 1.98 -12.38 10.53
C LEU A 238 1.03 -13.43 11.12
N GLY A 239 1.38 -14.11 12.17
CA GLY A 239 0.51 -15.10 12.81
C GLY A 239 -0.24 -14.53 14.00
N PRO A 240 -1.30 -15.22 14.46
CA PRO A 240 -2.03 -14.86 15.69
C PRO A 240 -1.15 -14.96 16.93
N ASP A 241 -0.10 -15.80 16.85
CA ASP A 241 0.89 -15.97 17.90
C ASP A 241 2.19 -15.30 17.49
N SER A 242 2.85 -14.61 18.43
CA SER A 242 4.12 -13.90 18.20
C SER A 242 5.28 -14.84 17.73
N GLY A 243 5.09 -16.15 17.81
CA GLY A 243 6.03 -17.18 17.34
C GLY A 243 5.79 -17.67 15.90
N SER A 244 5.03 -16.92 15.10
CA SER A 244 4.74 -17.26 13.71
C SER A 244 6.01 -17.49 12.88
N ASP A 245 5.96 -18.50 12.00
CA ASP A 245 7.06 -18.82 11.08
C ASP A 245 7.18 -17.84 9.91
N CYS A 246 6.29 -16.84 9.81
CA CYS A 246 6.35 -15.81 8.79
C CYS A 246 6.19 -14.41 9.38
N ALA A 247 6.81 -13.43 8.72
CA ALA A 247 6.74 -12.02 9.09
C ALA A 247 6.51 -11.13 7.86
N VAL A 248 6.16 -9.89 8.08
CA VAL A 248 6.12 -8.86 7.05
C VAL A 248 7.11 -7.75 7.39
N ILE A 249 7.83 -7.29 6.37
CA ILE A 249 8.54 -6.02 6.41
C ILE A 249 7.62 -4.94 5.85
N VAL A 250 7.46 -3.87 6.61
CA VAL A 250 6.74 -2.67 6.20
C VAL A 250 7.77 -1.55 6.02
N ARG A 251 7.86 -1.00 4.81
CA ARG A 251 8.76 0.13 4.52
C ARG A 251 8.01 1.45 4.64
N THR A 252 8.72 2.57 4.48
CA THR A 252 8.16 3.92 4.57
C THR A 252 6.80 4.06 3.89
N SER A 253 5.76 4.22 4.69
CA SER A 253 4.36 4.24 4.26
C SER A 253 3.47 4.76 5.40
N THR A 254 2.22 5.05 5.10
CA THR A 254 1.22 5.40 6.12
C THR A 254 1.05 4.30 7.18
N VAL A 255 1.23 3.02 6.79
CA VAL A 255 1.18 1.90 7.74
C VAL A 255 2.33 1.99 8.74
N LEU A 256 3.55 2.27 8.28
CA LEU A 256 4.71 2.44 9.16
C LEU A 256 4.50 3.63 10.12
N THR A 257 3.97 4.75 9.63
CA THR A 257 3.62 5.89 10.48
C THR A 257 2.65 5.49 11.58
N ALA A 258 1.58 4.75 11.24
CA ALA A 258 0.61 4.26 12.22
C ALA A 258 1.22 3.30 13.26
N LEU A 259 2.18 2.45 12.85
CA LEU A 259 2.91 1.57 13.77
C LEU A 259 3.83 2.36 14.71
N THR A 260 4.49 3.40 14.21
CA THR A 260 5.30 4.31 15.03
C THR A 260 4.43 5.07 16.03
N ASP A 261 3.28 5.61 15.61
CA ASP A 261 2.32 6.29 16.48
C ASP A 261 1.78 5.34 17.56
N LEU A 262 1.54 4.07 17.22
CA LEU A 262 1.15 3.05 18.19
C LEU A 262 2.24 2.82 19.22
N PHE A 263 3.52 2.73 18.77
CA PHE A 263 4.65 2.58 19.68
C PHE A 263 4.73 3.76 20.66
N GLU A 264 4.67 5.00 20.17
CA GLU A 264 4.79 6.19 21.00
C GLU A 264 3.66 6.29 22.05
N ARG A 265 2.44 5.90 21.72
CA ARG A 265 1.32 5.86 22.67
C ARG A 265 1.57 4.85 23.77
N VAL A 266 1.92 3.62 23.41
CA VAL A 266 2.19 2.57 24.40
C VAL A 266 3.44 2.93 25.22
N TRP A 267 4.46 3.51 24.60
CA TRP A 267 5.64 4.01 25.28
C TRP A 267 5.30 5.05 26.34
N ALA A 268 4.43 6.01 26.05
CA ALA A 268 4.02 7.05 26.98
C ALA A 268 3.28 6.49 28.21
N GLU A 269 2.51 5.42 28.04
CA GLU A 269 1.74 4.77 29.10
C GLU A 269 2.55 3.72 29.86
N ALA A 270 3.61 3.17 29.28
CA ALA A 270 4.41 2.10 29.84
C ALA A 270 5.29 2.61 31.01
N VAL A 271 5.49 1.76 32.00
CA VAL A 271 6.26 2.07 33.22
C VAL A 271 7.75 1.81 33.00
N PRO A 272 8.65 2.77 33.34
CA PRO A 272 10.09 2.57 33.24
C PRO A 272 10.58 1.34 34.04
N PHE A 273 11.42 0.54 33.41
CA PHE A 273 12.11 -0.57 34.06
C PHE A 273 13.36 -0.04 34.77
N LEU A 274 13.25 0.22 36.08
CA LEU A 274 14.32 0.78 36.88
C LEU A 274 14.94 -0.30 37.77
N LEU A 275 16.25 -0.49 37.63
CA LEU A 275 16.99 -1.36 38.54
C LEU A 275 17.50 -0.55 39.75
N PRO A 276 17.45 -1.10 40.97
CA PRO A 276 18.02 -0.46 42.15
C PRO A 276 19.51 -0.22 41.96
N GLY A 277 19.95 1.05 41.98
CA GLY A 277 21.34 1.44 41.82
C GLY A 277 21.79 1.82 40.41
N GLY A 278 20.92 1.78 39.41
CA GLY A 278 21.18 2.33 38.07
C GLY A 278 20.81 3.81 38.01
N ALA A 279 21.73 4.67 37.55
CA ALA A 279 21.42 6.05 37.25
C ALA A 279 20.36 6.08 36.12
N ALA A 280 19.21 6.74 36.34
CA ALA A 280 18.23 6.99 35.33
C ALA A 280 18.91 7.74 34.16
N ALA A 281 19.05 7.06 33.00
CA ALA A 281 19.43 7.74 31.79
C ALA A 281 18.34 8.78 31.48
N ALA A 282 18.73 10.04 31.33
CA ALA A 282 17.90 11.22 31.28
C ALA A 282 16.75 11.04 30.28
N ALA A 283 15.53 11.01 30.80
CA ALA A 283 14.31 11.15 30.02
C ALA A 283 14.20 12.62 29.56
N ASP A 284 13.77 12.80 28.32
CA ASP A 284 13.25 14.00 27.67
C ASP A 284 14.29 14.95 27.03
N GLY A 285 14.35 14.80 25.69
CA GLY A 285 14.85 15.83 24.80
C GLY A 285 14.00 17.08 24.80
N ALA A 286 14.40 18.10 25.56
CA ALA A 286 13.99 19.48 25.39
C ALA A 286 15.19 20.35 24.97
N PRO A 287 15.04 21.35 24.07
CA PRO A 287 16.15 22.07 23.47
C PRO A 287 16.89 22.92 24.49
N SER A 288 18.22 22.71 24.60
CA SER A 288 19.11 23.43 25.48
C SER A 288 19.28 24.90 25.08
N GLY A 289 18.66 25.80 25.84
CA GLY A 289 19.10 27.18 25.96
C GLY A 289 20.31 27.27 26.86
N ARG A 290 21.41 27.85 26.35
CA ARG A 290 22.66 28.16 27.10
C ARG A 290 22.35 29.02 28.32
N ALA A 291 22.78 28.63 29.50
CA ALA A 291 23.16 29.54 30.61
C ALA A 291 24.28 28.92 31.44
N ASN A 292 25.18 29.78 31.80
CA ASN A 292 26.51 29.65 32.39
C ASN A 292 26.48 29.26 33.87
N GLY A 293 27.40 28.39 34.27
CA GLY A 293 28.19 28.47 35.51
C GLY A 293 27.46 28.19 36.84
N GLY A 294 27.82 27.07 37.49
CA GLY A 294 27.57 26.86 38.90
C GLY A 294 27.60 25.37 39.27
N ALA A 295 28.66 24.96 40.01
CA ALA A 295 28.74 23.63 40.62
C ALA A 295 27.59 23.41 41.59
N GLY A 296 26.70 22.50 41.27
CA GLY A 296 25.62 22.08 42.12
C GLY A 296 25.24 20.64 41.75
N ALA A 297 25.39 19.72 42.67
CA ALA A 297 25.00 18.31 42.54
C ALA A 297 23.58 18.21 41.98
N SER A 298 23.46 17.56 40.83
CA SER A 298 22.16 17.22 40.22
C SER A 298 21.50 16.18 41.15
N LEU A 299 20.58 16.63 41.96
CA LEU A 299 19.57 15.78 42.62
C LEU A 299 18.60 15.30 41.55
N ALA A 300 18.85 14.11 40.99
CA ALA A 300 17.78 13.34 40.44
C ALA A 300 16.70 13.17 41.52
N PRO A 301 15.40 13.33 41.23
CA PRO A 301 14.36 13.11 42.23
C PRO A 301 14.50 11.67 42.73
N ASP A 302 14.80 11.50 44.05
CA ASP A 302 14.70 10.21 44.73
C ASP A 302 13.27 9.78 44.67
N ILE A 303 12.91 8.97 43.67
CA ILE A 303 11.59 8.35 43.59
C ILE A 303 11.49 7.44 44.81
N SER A 304 10.56 7.74 45.70
CA SER A 304 10.43 6.99 46.95
C SER A 304 10.06 5.52 46.63
N PHE A 305 10.48 4.59 47.50
CA PHE A 305 10.13 3.17 47.35
C PHE A 305 8.63 2.98 47.13
N SER A 306 7.80 3.79 47.81
CA SER A 306 6.35 3.76 47.69
C SER A 306 5.87 4.19 46.29
N ASP A 307 6.50 5.20 45.68
CA ASP A 307 6.15 5.66 44.34
C ASP A 307 6.54 4.63 43.28
N GLN A 308 7.71 3.98 43.43
CA GLN A 308 8.13 2.86 42.59
C GLN A 308 7.16 1.69 42.72
N LEU A 309 6.78 1.32 43.94
CA LEU A 309 5.81 0.27 44.19
C LEU A 309 4.46 0.55 43.54
N LEU A 310 3.93 1.77 43.72
CA LEU A 310 2.66 2.19 43.14
C LEU A 310 2.69 2.19 41.62
N SER A 311 3.81 2.64 41.01
CA SER A 311 3.97 2.63 39.55
C SER A 311 3.99 1.22 38.98
N LEU A 312 4.67 0.29 39.64
CA LEU A 312 4.73 -1.12 39.23
C LEU A 312 3.38 -1.83 39.39
N LEU A 313 2.64 -1.49 40.46
CA LEU A 313 1.26 -1.98 40.68
C LEU A 313 0.29 -1.43 39.62
N ALA A 314 0.41 -0.15 39.29
CA ALA A 314 -0.42 0.47 38.27
C ALA A 314 -0.15 -0.17 36.87
N ALA A 315 1.08 -0.63 36.65
CA ALA A 315 1.43 -1.44 35.47
C ALA A 315 0.88 -2.88 35.53
N GLY A 316 0.21 -3.25 36.62
CA GLY A 316 -0.42 -4.57 36.78
C GLY A 316 0.59 -5.69 37.06
N LEU A 317 1.77 -5.37 37.64
CA LEU A 317 2.73 -6.37 38.06
C LEU A 317 2.28 -7.06 39.33
N GLY A 318 2.49 -8.37 39.43
CA GLY A 318 2.26 -9.15 40.64
C GLY A 318 3.41 -8.99 41.65
N ASP A 319 3.11 -9.30 42.94
CA ASP A 319 4.04 -9.12 44.09
C ASP A 319 5.39 -9.80 43.87
N ALA A 320 5.41 -10.98 43.24
CA ALA A 320 6.64 -11.72 42.94
C ALA A 320 7.54 -10.97 41.94
N ALA A 321 6.96 -10.36 40.90
CA ALA A 321 7.71 -9.58 39.89
C ALA A 321 8.21 -8.25 40.53
N ILE A 322 7.38 -7.60 41.32
CA ILE A 322 7.73 -6.38 42.05
C ILE A 322 8.86 -6.67 43.07
N GLY A 323 8.75 -7.80 43.79
CA GLY A 323 9.78 -8.23 44.72
C GLY A 323 11.15 -8.42 44.07
N ARG A 324 11.18 -9.03 42.87
CA ARG A 324 12.42 -9.19 42.08
C ARG A 324 12.99 -7.85 41.64
N LEU A 325 12.14 -6.96 41.08
CA LEU A 325 12.55 -5.64 40.61
C LEU A 325 13.11 -4.76 41.72
N LEU A 326 12.41 -4.69 42.87
CA LEU A 326 12.80 -3.88 44.02
C LEU A 326 13.81 -4.58 44.94
N ARG A 327 14.22 -5.83 44.64
CA ARG A 327 15.10 -6.67 45.48
C ARG A 327 14.59 -6.83 46.90
N VAL A 328 13.30 -6.98 47.08
CA VAL A 328 12.63 -7.21 48.36
C VAL A 328 11.84 -8.51 48.30
N SER A 329 11.51 -9.07 49.47
CA SER A 329 10.62 -10.25 49.50
C SER A 329 9.19 -9.89 49.12
N GLU A 330 8.45 -10.84 48.51
CA GLU A 330 7.01 -10.71 48.24
C GLU A 330 6.23 -10.27 49.48
N ARG A 331 6.63 -10.81 50.64
CA ARG A 331 6.06 -10.40 51.92
C ARG A 331 6.30 -8.92 52.25
N THR A 332 7.43 -8.37 51.81
CA THR A 332 7.74 -6.94 51.97
C THR A 332 6.86 -6.09 51.06
N VAL A 333 6.66 -6.54 49.81
CA VAL A 333 5.71 -5.91 48.87
C VAL A 333 4.32 -5.88 49.45
N GLY A 334 3.76 -7.01 49.87
CA GLY A 334 2.42 -7.10 50.43
C GLY A 334 2.23 -6.42 51.78
N ARG A 335 3.31 -5.97 52.43
CA ARG A 335 3.19 -5.20 53.71
C ARG A 335 3.19 -3.69 53.47
N HIS A 336 3.61 -3.23 52.31
CA HIS A 336 3.60 -1.84 51.88
C HIS A 336 2.37 -1.49 51.01
N LEU A 337 1.54 -2.49 50.72
CA LEU A 337 0.20 -2.39 50.14
C LEU A 337 -0.85 -2.30 51.27
#